data_e5ef1715aa6c7b1d03abfc658b482498
#
_entry.id   e5ef1715aa6c7b1d03abfc658b482498
#
_cell.length_a   1.000
_cell.length_b   1.000
_cell.length_c   1.000
_cell.angle_alpha   90.00
_cell.angle_beta   90.00
_cell.angle_gamma   90.00
#
_symmetry.space_group_name_H-M   'P 1'
#
loop_
_entity.id
_entity.type
_entity.pdbx_description
1 polymer ?
#
loop_
_entity_poly.entity_id
_entity_poly.type
_entity_poly.pdbx_seq_one_letter_code
_entity_poly.pdbx_strand_id
1 'polypeptide(L)'
;REKTANKFPFSPGFHYLCHMIRKANCKINIGLDVLCRREDGYHELATVMIPVYGLYDVVEVEHAAQTSFRSSGLTVDCSDADNLCMKAVRLMQARYGAGDVSVALDKRIPFGAGLGGGSSDATAVILALDELFGLELPERELIDCAAALGSDTAFFVRNTPQFCTGRGEVMTPVKLDLRGLWIAVVKPDCGVSTREAYAGIRPGVPAVPLAERIARPVTEWQTFLKNDFEPHIFAAHPEIAAAKAALLDAGAVYAAMSGSGSAVFGLFDDEEKARSRSLTPFVFPLQ
;
A
#
# COMPACT_ATOMS: atom_id res chain seq x y z
N ARG A 1 5.33 -32.93 42.24
CA ARG A 1 6.18 -32.90 41.02
C ARG A 1 6.11 -31.50 40.46
N GLU A 2 7.12 -30.70 40.78
CA GLU A 2 7.31 -29.33 40.31
C GLU A 2 7.58 -29.32 38.80
N LYS A 3 6.83 -28.50 38.07
CA LYS A 3 7.13 -28.21 36.67
C LYS A 3 8.22 -27.15 36.62
N THR A 4 9.41 -27.55 36.24
CA THR A 4 10.57 -26.71 35.97
C THR A 4 10.24 -25.79 34.81
N ALA A 5 10.23 -24.47 35.07
CA ALA A 5 10.24 -23.43 34.05
C ALA A 5 11.54 -23.55 33.24
N ASN A 6 11.43 -23.74 31.94
CA ASN A 6 12.55 -23.70 31.00
C ASN A 6 13.08 -22.27 30.96
N LYS A 7 14.22 -22.05 31.65
CA LYS A 7 15.04 -20.85 31.47
C LYS A 7 15.82 -21.01 30.16
N PHE A 8 15.52 -20.19 29.16
CA PHE A 8 16.36 -20.07 27.98
C PHE A 8 17.75 -19.55 28.40
N PRO A 9 18.84 -20.16 27.91
CA PRO A 9 20.20 -19.70 28.25
C PRO A 9 20.48 -18.37 27.54
N PHE A 10 20.77 -17.34 28.31
CA PHE A 10 21.29 -16.07 27.84
C PHE A 10 22.70 -16.28 27.22
N SER A 11 22.80 -16.12 25.89
CA SER A 11 24.10 -15.96 25.22
C SER A 11 24.54 -14.49 25.32
N PRO A 12 25.71 -14.19 25.83
CA PRO A 12 26.20 -12.81 25.89
C PRO A 12 26.68 -12.38 24.50
N GLY A 13 25.93 -11.48 23.87
CA GLY A 13 26.26 -10.90 22.54
C GLY A 13 25.11 -10.38 21.71
N PHE A 14 23.86 -10.74 22.00
CA PHE A 14 22.70 -10.16 21.33
C PHE A 14 22.31 -8.84 22.00
N HIS A 15 22.53 -7.71 21.32
CA HIS A 15 21.82 -6.49 21.64
C HIS A 15 20.33 -6.75 21.32
N TYR A 16 19.53 -7.00 22.37
CA TYR A 16 18.06 -7.01 22.23
C TYR A 16 17.63 -5.62 21.78
N LEU A 17 17.22 -5.50 20.53
CA LEU A 17 16.46 -4.36 20.08
C LEU A 17 15.15 -4.37 20.88
N CYS A 18 14.99 -3.42 21.80
CA CYS A 18 13.79 -3.35 22.65
C CYS A 18 12.63 -2.66 21.94
N HIS A 19 12.89 -1.99 20.82
CA HIS A 19 11.99 -1.07 20.17
C HIS A 19 12.29 -0.96 18.67
N MET A 20 11.28 -1.14 17.85
CA MET A 20 11.37 -1.05 16.40
C MET A 20 10.49 0.09 15.90
N ILE A 21 11.05 0.98 15.09
CA ILE A 21 10.30 2.05 14.41
C ILE A 21 10.42 1.85 12.90
N ARG A 22 9.27 1.79 12.22
CA ARG A 22 9.21 1.64 10.76
C ARG A 22 8.34 2.71 10.12
N LYS A 23 8.80 3.23 8.99
CA LYS A 23 8.00 4.05 8.10
C LYS A 23 7.23 3.15 7.16
N ALA A 24 5.91 3.12 7.28
CA ALA A 24 5.00 2.36 6.44
C ALA A 24 4.49 3.28 5.31
N ASN A 25 5.22 3.33 4.18
CA ASN A 25 4.89 4.22 3.06
C ASN A 25 3.66 3.75 2.29
N CYS A 26 3.03 4.65 1.53
CA CYS A 26 1.94 4.30 0.64
C CYS A 26 2.43 3.77 -0.71
N LYS A 27 1.49 3.30 -1.54
CA LYS A 27 1.68 2.92 -2.95
C LYS A 27 0.68 3.64 -3.83
N ILE A 28 0.98 3.70 -5.12
CA ILE A 28 0.02 4.02 -6.17
C ILE A 28 0.00 2.93 -7.23
N ASN A 29 -1.07 2.95 -8.05
CA ASN A 29 -1.21 2.07 -9.20
C ASN A 29 -1.04 2.88 -10.49
N ILE A 30 -0.04 2.53 -11.33
CA ILE A 30 0.13 3.11 -12.66
C ILE A 30 -0.46 2.14 -13.69
N GLY A 31 -1.55 2.57 -14.32
CA GLY A 31 -2.39 1.69 -15.12
C GLY A 31 -3.07 0.62 -14.25
N LEU A 32 -4.32 0.32 -14.51
CA LEU A 32 -5.05 -0.77 -13.90
C LEU A 32 -6.06 -1.30 -14.91
N ASP A 33 -5.81 -2.49 -15.42
CA ASP A 33 -6.74 -3.19 -16.30
C ASP A 33 -7.46 -4.29 -15.51
N VAL A 34 -8.78 -4.40 -15.68
CA VAL A 34 -9.59 -5.51 -15.18
C VAL A 34 -9.89 -6.43 -16.35
N LEU A 35 -9.14 -7.54 -16.44
CA LEU A 35 -9.07 -8.37 -17.65
C LEU A 35 -10.26 -9.30 -17.83
N CYS A 36 -10.64 -10.00 -16.76
CA CYS A 36 -11.79 -10.90 -16.78
C CYS A 36 -12.30 -11.17 -15.35
N ARG A 37 -13.50 -11.74 -15.25
CA ARG A 37 -14.01 -12.33 -14.03
C ARG A 37 -13.52 -13.78 -13.91
N ARG A 38 -13.00 -14.13 -12.75
CA ARG A 38 -12.45 -15.46 -12.44
C ARG A 38 -13.56 -16.40 -11.93
N GLU A 39 -13.30 -17.69 -11.95
CA GLU A 39 -14.22 -18.71 -11.43
C GLU A 39 -14.40 -18.62 -9.90
N ASP A 40 -13.40 -18.10 -9.18
CA ASP A 40 -13.45 -17.86 -7.74
C ASP A 40 -14.28 -16.61 -7.35
N GLY A 41 -14.88 -15.95 -8.34
CA GLY A 41 -15.71 -14.76 -8.16
C GLY A 41 -14.96 -13.44 -8.11
N TYR A 42 -13.61 -13.48 -8.04
CA TYR A 42 -12.73 -12.32 -8.15
C TYR A 42 -12.48 -11.91 -9.60
N HIS A 43 -11.62 -10.91 -9.79
CA HIS A 43 -11.22 -10.44 -11.12
C HIS A 43 -9.74 -10.64 -11.35
N GLU A 44 -9.39 -10.96 -12.58
CA GLU A 44 -8.00 -10.95 -13.05
C GLU A 44 -7.61 -9.52 -13.38
N LEU A 45 -6.52 -9.04 -12.80
CA LEU A 45 -6.01 -7.69 -12.93
C LEU A 45 -4.66 -7.66 -13.63
N ALA A 46 -4.32 -6.51 -14.20
CA ALA A 46 -2.95 -6.13 -14.52
C ALA A 46 -2.73 -4.68 -14.09
N THR A 47 -1.75 -4.43 -13.23
CA THR A 47 -1.39 -3.10 -12.75
C THR A 47 0.09 -3.03 -12.41
N VAL A 48 0.66 -1.82 -12.42
CA VAL A 48 1.99 -1.58 -11.86
C VAL A 48 1.84 -0.85 -10.54
N MET A 49 2.29 -1.48 -9.46
CA MET A 49 2.36 -0.82 -8.15
C MET A 49 3.74 -0.22 -7.94
N ILE A 50 3.77 1.03 -7.49
CA ILE A 50 5.01 1.71 -7.10
C ILE A 50 4.90 2.28 -5.68
N PRO A 51 5.98 2.20 -4.87
CA PRO A 51 6.00 2.81 -3.55
C PRO A 51 6.12 4.33 -3.64
N VAL A 52 5.50 5.04 -2.72
CA VAL A 52 5.64 6.50 -2.54
C VAL A 52 6.18 6.75 -1.15
N TYR A 53 7.51 6.81 -1.04
CA TYR A 53 8.23 6.85 0.25
C TYR A 53 8.00 8.14 1.05
N GLY A 54 7.62 9.23 0.39
CA GLY A 54 7.40 10.52 1.03
C GLY A 54 6.12 10.59 1.88
N LEU A 55 5.10 9.79 1.58
CA LEU A 55 3.85 9.70 2.35
C LEU A 55 3.81 8.36 3.10
N TYR A 56 3.95 8.41 4.41
CA TYR A 56 4.09 7.22 5.25
C TYR A 56 3.44 7.40 6.63
N ASP A 57 2.95 6.29 7.16
CA ASP A 57 2.60 6.15 8.57
C ASP A 57 3.84 5.76 9.38
N VAL A 58 3.80 5.95 10.69
CA VAL A 58 4.88 5.47 11.58
C VAL A 58 4.32 4.36 12.46
N VAL A 59 4.97 3.21 12.40
CA VAL A 59 4.65 2.03 13.22
C VAL A 59 5.77 1.81 14.20
N GLU A 60 5.44 1.80 15.49
CA GLU A 60 6.36 1.47 16.58
C GLU A 60 5.93 0.14 17.20
N VAL A 61 6.88 -0.77 17.42
CA VAL A 61 6.65 -2.07 18.05
C VAL A 61 7.70 -2.28 19.12
N GLU A 62 7.26 -2.58 20.33
CA GLU A 62 8.14 -2.86 21.46
C GLU A 62 7.67 -4.06 22.27
N HIS A 63 8.58 -4.74 22.99
CA HIS A 63 8.23 -5.81 23.91
C HIS A 63 7.30 -5.30 25.00
N ALA A 64 6.29 -6.07 25.36
CA ALA A 64 5.34 -5.75 26.41
C ALA A 64 4.98 -6.98 27.25
N ALA A 65 4.45 -6.75 28.45
CA ALA A 65 3.95 -7.84 29.30
C ALA A 65 2.60 -8.40 28.78
N GLN A 66 1.88 -7.61 27.99
CA GLN A 66 0.63 -7.94 27.36
C GLN A 66 0.49 -7.17 26.04
N THR A 67 -0.01 -7.86 25.02
CA THR A 67 -0.22 -7.25 23.70
C THR A 67 -1.25 -6.13 23.76
N SER A 68 -0.87 -4.97 23.23
CA SER A 68 -1.72 -3.77 23.20
C SER A 68 -1.55 -2.99 21.88
N PHE A 69 -2.53 -2.15 21.57
CA PHE A 69 -2.54 -1.30 20.39
C PHE A 69 -2.99 0.13 20.76
N ARG A 70 -2.34 1.11 20.16
CA ARG A 70 -2.76 2.51 20.21
C ARG A 70 -2.58 3.15 18.84
N SER A 71 -3.47 4.04 18.48
CA SER A 71 -3.33 4.83 17.26
C SER A 71 -3.46 6.32 17.53
N SER A 72 -2.79 7.11 16.72
CA SER A 72 -2.84 8.57 16.69
C SER A 72 -2.91 9.07 15.25
N GLY A 73 -3.09 10.37 15.05
CA GLY A 73 -3.19 10.97 13.73
C GLY A 73 -4.58 10.82 13.12
N LEU A 74 -4.67 10.39 11.87
CA LEU A 74 -5.95 10.21 11.18
C LEU A 74 -6.76 9.06 11.78
N THR A 75 -8.06 9.28 11.94
CA THR A 75 -8.96 8.24 12.46
C THR A 75 -9.08 7.08 11.49
N VAL A 76 -8.95 5.86 12.02
CA VAL A 76 -9.23 4.62 11.29
C VAL A 76 -10.56 4.07 11.83
N ASP A 77 -11.55 3.97 10.96
CA ASP A 77 -12.89 3.48 11.34
C ASP A 77 -12.92 1.94 11.34
N CYS A 78 -12.23 1.37 12.32
CA CYS A 78 -12.32 -0.07 12.62
C CYS A 78 -12.02 -0.34 14.11
N SER A 79 -12.49 -1.47 14.62
CA SER A 79 -12.11 -1.93 15.95
C SER A 79 -10.62 -2.33 15.98
N ASP A 80 -9.98 -2.25 17.15
CA ASP A 80 -8.60 -2.72 17.32
C ASP A 80 -8.46 -4.20 16.91
N ALA A 81 -9.49 -5.01 17.15
CA ALA A 81 -9.52 -6.40 16.78
C ALA A 81 -9.47 -6.62 15.25
N ASP A 82 -10.06 -5.70 14.49
CA ASP A 82 -10.13 -5.75 13.02
C ASP A 82 -8.97 -5.03 12.35
N ASN A 83 -8.21 -4.23 13.10
CA ASN A 83 -7.05 -3.52 12.58
C ASN A 83 -6.00 -4.50 12.04
N LEU A 84 -5.48 -4.22 10.84
CA LEU A 84 -4.53 -5.09 10.16
C LEU A 84 -3.21 -5.23 10.93
N CYS A 85 -2.77 -4.20 11.67
CA CYS A 85 -1.61 -4.30 12.55
C CYS A 85 -1.81 -5.39 13.61
N MET A 86 -2.99 -5.43 14.24
CA MET A 86 -3.29 -6.43 15.25
C MET A 86 -3.51 -7.82 14.67
N LYS A 87 -4.02 -7.92 13.44
CA LYS A 87 -4.06 -9.18 12.71
C LYS A 87 -2.66 -9.68 12.39
N ALA A 88 -1.74 -8.79 12.03
CA ALA A 88 -0.33 -9.12 11.81
C ALA A 88 0.34 -9.65 13.09
N VAL A 89 0.13 -8.98 14.24
CA VAL A 89 0.65 -9.47 15.53
C VAL A 89 0.16 -10.88 15.83
N ARG A 90 -1.16 -11.11 15.75
CA ARG A 90 -1.75 -12.45 16.02
C ARG A 90 -1.24 -13.53 15.07
N LEU A 91 -1.05 -13.17 13.79
CA LEU A 91 -0.49 -14.09 12.80
C LEU A 91 0.93 -14.52 13.17
N MET A 92 1.79 -13.55 13.53
CA MET A 92 3.19 -13.81 13.90
C MET A 92 3.28 -14.59 15.22
N GLN A 93 2.43 -14.26 16.19
CA GLN A 93 2.32 -15.02 17.44
C GLN A 93 1.92 -16.49 17.18
N ALA A 94 0.88 -16.69 16.34
CA ALA A 94 0.36 -18.02 16.07
C ALA A 94 1.31 -18.89 15.24
N ARG A 95 2.03 -18.32 14.27
CA ARG A 95 2.90 -19.08 13.36
C ARG A 95 4.31 -19.29 13.91
N TYR A 96 4.87 -18.27 14.57
CA TYR A 96 6.28 -18.23 14.93
C TYR A 96 6.55 -18.07 16.43
N GLY A 97 5.48 -17.98 17.24
CA GLY A 97 5.63 -17.84 18.69
C GLY A 97 6.18 -16.48 19.12
N ALA A 98 6.00 -15.44 18.31
CA ALA A 98 6.34 -14.08 18.73
C ALA A 98 5.65 -13.76 20.05
N GLY A 99 6.38 -13.07 20.94
CA GLY A 99 5.85 -12.71 22.28
C GLY A 99 4.89 -11.54 22.23
N ASP A 100 4.48 -11.10 23.42
CA ASP A 100 3.60 -9.93 23.58
C ASP A 100 4.32 -8.63 23.26
N VAL A 101 3.60 -7.73 22.58
CA VAL A 101 4.13 -6.43 22.13
C VAL A 101 3.11 -5.30 22.31
N SER A 102 3.62 -4.09 22.50
CA SER A 102 2.87 -2.84 22.34
C SER A 102 3.11 -2.34 20.92
N VAL A 103 2.02 -2.08 20.20
CA VAL A 103 2.05 -1.48 18.85
C VAL A 103 1.46 -0.09 18.91
N ALA A 104 2.22 0.91 18.43
CA ALA A 104 1.72 2.28 18.23
C ALA A 104 1.74 2.63 16.75
N LEU A 105 0.64 3.18 16.25
CA LEU A 105 0.47 3.64 14.89
C LEU A 105 0.19 5.15 14.85
N ASP A 106 1.08 5.92 14.21
CA ASP A 106 0.80 7.32 13.86
C ASP A 106 0.33 7.38 12.40
N LYS A 107 -0.98 7.52 12.22
CA LYS A 107 -1.67 7.45 10.92
C LYS A 107 -1.64 8.78 10.19
N ARG A 108 -1.04 8.82 9.02
CA ARG A 108 -0.91 9.99 8.14
C ARG A 108 -1.44 9.73 6.73
N ILE A 109 -1.38 8.46 6.27
CA ILE A 109 -1.94 8.06 4.98
C ILE A 109 -3.47 7.99 5.12
N PRO A 110 -4.24 8.67 4.27
CA PRO A 110 -5.70 8.63 4.30
C PRO A 110 -6.24 7.19 4.18
N PHE A 111 -7.20 6.86 5.04
CA PHE A 111 -7.84 5.55 5.04
C PHE A 111 -8.80 5.38 3.85
N GLY A 112 -8.91 4.17 3.29
CA GLY A 112 -9.86 3.86 2.21
C GLY A 112 -9.62 4.64 0.92
N ALA A 113 -8.38 5.03 0.64
CA ALA A 113 -8.01 5.92 -0.46
C ALA A 113 -7.37 5.20 -1.67
N GLY A 114 -7.28 3.87 -1.68
CA GLY A 114 -6.57 3.14 -2.73
C GLY A 114 -5.03 3.23 -2.64
N LEU A 115 -4.50 3.79 -1.52
CA LEU A 115 -3.07 4.03 -1.31
C LEU A 115 -2.35 2.91 -0.57
N GLY A 116 -3.05 1.86 -0.14
CA GLY A 116 -2.45 0.70 0.51
C GLY A 116 -1.94 0.94 1.94
N GLY A 117 -2.30 2.06 2.61
CA GLY A 117 -1.76 2.42 3.92
C GLY A 117 -1.92 1.32 4.98
N GLY A 118 -3.12 0.78 5.19
CA GLY A 118 -3.33 -0.28 6.17
C GLY A 118 -2.57 -1.58 5.86
N SER A 119 -2.37 -1.89 4.58
CA SER A 119 -1.54 -3.02 4.13
C SER A 119 -0.06 -2.78 4.43
N SER A 120 0.40 -1.55 4.24
CA SER A 120 1.76 -1.13 4.58
C SER A 120 2.01 -1.19 6.09
N ASP A 121 1.04 -0.70 6.90
CA ASP A 121 1.12 -0.75 8.37
C ASP A 121 1.26 -2.20 8.86
N ALA A 122 0.43 -3.11 8.33
CA ALA A 122 0.49 -4.53 8.69
C ALA A 122 1.82 -5.18 8.30
N THR A 123 2.35 -4.86 7.12
CA THR A 123 3.68 -5.36 6.70
C THR A 123 4.78 -4.80 7.60
N ALA A 124 4.70 -3.52 7.96
CA ALA A 124 5.67 -2.91 8.88
C ALA A 124 5.67 -3.62 10.23
N VAL A 125 4.50 -4.04 10.74
CA VAL A 125 4.40 -4.87 11.97
C VAL A 125 5.04 -6.25 11.77
N ILE A 126 4.76 -6.96 10.66
CA ILE A 126 5.38 -8.26 10.37
C ILE A 126 6.90 -8.15 10.39
N LEU A 127 7.44 -7.18 9.64
CA LEU A 127 8.89 -6.97 9.53
C LEU A 127 9.51 -6.51 10.86
N ALA A 128 8.78 -5.74 11.66
CA ALA A 128 9.22 -5.33 12.99
C ALA A 128 9.29 -6.51 13.96
N LEU A 129 8.30 -7.41 13.93
CA LEU A 129 8.27 -8.62 14.76
C LEU A 129 9.34 -9.63 14.35
N ASP A 130 9.59 -9.79 13.06
CA ASP A 130 10.67 -10.65 12.56
C ASP A 130 12.02 -10.22 13.14
N GLU A 131 12.32 -8.91 13.08
CA GLU A 131 13.56 -8.35 13.60
C GLU A 131 13.60 -8.32 15.14
N LEU A 132 12.49 -7.90 15.79
CA LEU A 132 12.41 -7.76 17.24
C LEU A 132 12.62 -9.10 17.97
N PHE A 133 12.09 -10.19 17.39
CA PHE A 133 12.21 -11.54 17.96
C PHE A 133 13.34 -12.37 17.33
N GLY A 134 14.12 -11.80 16.39
CA GLY A 134 15.22 -12.49 15.72
C GLY A 134 14.75 -13.77 15.01
N LEU A 135 13.60 -13.73 14.33
CA LEU A 135 13.04 -14.89 13.66
C LEU A 135 13.79 -15.23 12.37
N GLU A 136 14.42 -14.23 11.74
CA GLU A 136 15.22 -14.36 10.51
C GLU A 136 14.48 -15.09 9.38
N LEU A 137 13.19 -14.76 9.19
CA LEU A 137 12.34 -15.41 8.22
C LEU A 137 12.81 -15.16 6.79
N PRO A 138 12.84 -16.17 5.92
CA PRO A 138 13.09 -15.97 4.50
C PRO A 138 12.06 -15.01 3.88
N GLU A 139 12.48 -14.20 2.89
CA GLU A 139 11.60 -13.24 2.19
C GLU A 139 10.28 -13.89 1.75
N ARG A 140 10.32 -15.14 1.28
CA ARG A 140 9.14 -15.88 0.84
C ARG A 140 8.12 -16.06 1.98
N GLU A 141 8.57 -16.41 3.18
CA GLU A 141 7.68 -16.57 4.34
C GLU A 141 7.09 -15.24 4.80
N LEU A 142 7.87 -14.15 4.75
CA LEU A 142 7.37 -12.80 5.01
C LEU A 142 6.28 -12.41 3.99
N ILE A 143 6.48 -12.72 2.70
CA ILE A 143 5.49 -12.52 1.65
C ILE A 143 4.24 -13.35 1.92
N ASP A 144 4.37 -14.62 2.29
CA ASP A 144 3.23 -15.50 2.58
C ASP A 144 2.45 -15.03 3.81
N CYS A 145 3.12 -14.53 4.84
CA CYS A 145 2.49 -13.90 6.00
C CYS A 145 1.71 -12.64 5.62
N ALA A 146 2.33 -11.77 4.84
CA ALA A 146 1.72 -10.55 4.38
C ALA A 146 0.49 -10.84 3.48
N ALA A 147 0.62 -11.73 2.51
CA ALA A 147 -0.46 -12.13 1.59
C ALA A 147 -1.70 -12.71 2.32
N ALA A 148 -1.50 -13.35 3.47
CA ALA A 148 -2.59 -13.86 4.30
C ALA A 148 -3.47 -12.75 4.91
N LEU A 149 -2.97 -11.50 4.99
CA LEU A 149 -3.68 -10.36 5.54
C LEU A 149 -4.41 -9.53 4.49
N GLY A 150 -3.93 -9.53 3.25
CA GLY A 150 -4.54 -8.75 2.17
C GLY A 150 -3.74 -8.82 0.87
N SER A 151 -4.40 -8.51 -0.26
CA SER A 151 -3.77 -8.60 -1.60
C SER A 151 -2.59 -7.65 -1.78
N ASP A 152 -2.69 -6.42 -1.26
CA ASP A 152 -1.65 -5.40 -1.41
C ASP A 152 -0.53 -5.53 -0.35
N THR A 153 -0.75 -6.32 0.71
CA THR A 153 0.17 -6.38 1.86
C THR A 153 1.53 -6.95 1.47
N ALA A 154 1.54 -8.01 0.64
CA ALA A 154 2.77 -8.64 0.16
C ALA A 154 3.66 -7.70 -0.68
N PHE A 155 3.08 -6.68 -1.33
CA PHE A 155 3.82 -5.68 -2.07
C PHE A 155 4.87 -4.95 -1.21
N PHE A 156 4.48 -4.62 0.04
CA PHE A 156 5.32 -3.83 0.93
C PHE A 156 6.48 -4.62 1.56
N VAL A 157 6.52 -5.94 1.42
CA VAL A 157 7.69 -6.75 1.84
C VAL A 157 8.91 -6.38 0.99
N ARG A 158 8.75 -6.35 -0.34
CA ARG A 158 9.81 -5.91 -1.27
C ARG A 158 9.88 -4.40 -1.38
N ASN A 159 8.73 -3.75 -1.32
CA ASN A 159 8.56 -2.30 -1.36
C ASN A 159 9.30 -1.63 -2.54
N THR A 160 9.23 -2.25 -3.71
CA THR A 160 9.84 -1.79 -4.97
C THR A 160 8.81 -1.87 -6.09
N PRO A 161 9.02 -1.19 -7.25
CA PRO A 161 8.06 -1.27 -8.36
C PRO A 161 7.79 -2.72 -8.79
N GLN A 162 6.52 -3.11 -8.85
CA GLN A 162 6.07 -4.46 -9.20
C GLN A 162 4.99 -4.40 -10.29
N PHE A 163 5.11 -5.26 -11.29
CA PHE A 163 4.01 -5.62 -12.17
C PHE A 163 3.16 -6.69 -11.49
N CYS A 164 1.90 -6.39 -11.25
CA CYS A 164 0.99 -7.21 -10.46
C CYS A 164 -0.12 -7.78 -11.34
N THR A 165 -0.35 -9.08 -11.23
CA THR A 165 -1.44 -9.83 -11.89
C THR A 165 -2.22 -10.66 -10.87
N GLY A 166 -3.14 -11.51 -11.33
CA GLY A 166 -4.06 -12.20 -10.44
C GLY A 166 -5.06 -11.20 -9.85
N ARG A 167 -5.26 -11.22 -8.54
CA ARG A 167 -6.02 -10.22 -7.80
C ARG A 167 -5.15 -9.03 -7.35
N GLY A 168 -3.88 -8.98 -7.82
CA GLY A 168 -2.82 -8.08 -7.41
C GLY A 168 -1.68 -8.75 -6.63
N GLU A 169 -1.83 -10.05 -6.28
CA GLU A 169 -0.91 -10.82 -5.44
C GLU A 169 0.26 -11.46 -6.22
N VAL A 170 0.12 -11.66 -7.52
CA VAL A 170 1.22 -12.22 -8.36
C VAL A 170 2.10 -11.08 -8.82
N MET A 171 3.29 -10.96 -8.23
CA MET A 171 4.16 -9.79 -8.38
C MET A 171 5.47 -10.16 -9.07
N THR A 172 5.80 -9.39 -10.10
CA THR A 172 7.07 -9.49 -10.84
C THR A 172 7.76 -8.13 -10.79
N PRO A 173 9.04 -8.04 -10.40
CA PRO A 173 9.77 -6.78 -10.41
C PRO A 173 9.75 -6.11 -11.78
N VAL A 174 9.49 -4.82 -11.82
CA VAL A 174 9.54 -4.01 -13.04
C VAL A 174 10.55 -2.89 -12.88
N LYS A 175 11.35 -2.66 -13.93
CA LYS A 175 12.30 -1.55 -13.96
C LYS A 175 11.60 -0.32 -14.50
N LEU A 176 11.31 0.63 -13.61
CA LEU A 176 10.80 1.95 -13.96
C LEU A 176 11.78 2.99 -13.42
N ASP A 177 12.20 3.90 -14.25
CA ASP A 177 12.98 5.06 -13.82
C ASP A 177 12.07 6.29 -13.78
N LEU A 178 11.66 6.67 -12.57
CA LEU A 178 10.83 7.83 -12.30
C LEU A 178 11.60 8.94 -11.57
N ARG A 179 12.92 8.83 -11.50
CA ARG A 179 13.78 9.83 -10.87
C ARG A 179 13.67 11.15 -11.62
N GLY A 180 13.62 12.24 -10.88
CA GLY A 180 13.42 13.58 -11.42
C GLY A 180 11.95 13.96 -11.59
N LEU A 181 11.01 13.03 -11.39
CA LEU A 181 9.59 13.35 -11.32
C LEU A 181 9.16 13.64 -9.89
N TRP A 182 8.15 14.48 -9.78
CA TRP A 182 7.42 14.77 -8.54
C TRP A 182 6.04 14.11 -8.60
N ILE A 183 5.58 13.59 -7.48
CA ILE A 183 4.21 13.11 -7.33
C ILE A 183 3.41 14.05 -6.44
N ALA A 184 2.21 14.41 -6.89
CA ALA A 184 1.19 15.04 -6.09
C ALA A 184 0.03 14.07 -5.87
N VAL A 185 -0.34 13.81 -4.61
CA VAL A 185 -1.46 12.94 -4.25
C VAL A 185 -2.57 13.79 -3.64
N VAL A 186 -3.77 13.67 -4.18
CA VAL A 186 -4.98 14.38 -3.71
C VAL A 186 -6.00 13.34 -3.27
N LYS A 187 -6.56 13.52 -2.06
CA LYS A 187 -7.65 12.68 -1.54
C LYS A 187 -8.90 13.57 -1.36
N PRO A 188 -9.89 13.45 -2.26
CA PRO A 188 -11.19 14.09 -2.07
C PRO A 188 -11.91 13.62 -0.81
N ASP A 189 -12.81 14.46 -0.27
CA ASP A 189 -13.58 14.17 0.96
C ASP A 189 -14.72 13.15 0.74
N CYS A 190 -14.44 12.12 -0.08
CA CYS A 190 -15.35 11.01 -0.31
C CYS A 190 -14.62 9.69 -0.16
N GLY A 191 -15.33 8.63 0.23
CA GLY A 191 -14.82 7.27 0.29
C GLY A 191 -15.38 6.46 -0.86
N VAL A 192 -14.58 5.54 -1.40
CA VAL A 192 -15.01 4.54 -2.38
C VAL A 192 -14.73 3.16 -1.81
N SER A 193 -15.75 2.32 -1.71
CA SER A 193 -15.53 0.93 -1.31
C SER A 193 -15.05 0.11 -2.51
N THR A 194 -14.18 -0.88 -2.26
CA THR A 194 -13.75 -1.82 -3.31
C THR A 194 -14.94 -2.51 -3.98
N ARG A 195 -16.00 -2.81 -3.22
CA ARG A 195 -17.25 -3.40 -3.76
C ARG A 195 -17.91 -2.47 -4.77
N GLU A 196 -17.98 -1.18 -4.48
CA GLU A 196 -18.53 -0.16 -5.36
C GLU A 196 -17.73 -0.05 -6.66
N ALA A 197 -16.38 0.00 -6.55
CA ALA A 197 -15.51 0.08 -7.72
C ALA A 197 -15.73 -1.10 -8.66
N TYR A 198 -15.86 -2.32 -8.14
CA TYR A 198 -16.11 -3.51 -8.95
C TYR A 198 -17.54 -3.62 -9.47
N ALA A 199 -18.53 -2.97 -8.86
CA ALA A 199 -19.95 -3.07 -9.28
C ALA A 199 -20.22 -2.54 -10.69
N GLY A 200 -19.45 -1.54 -11.14
CA GLY A 200 -19.62 -0.94 -12.48
C GLY A 200 -18.59 -1.41 -13.50
N ILE A 201 -17.74 -2.36 -13.15
CA ILE A 201 -16.65 -2.81 -14.01
C ILE A 201 -17.18 -3.59 -15.23
N ARG A 202 -16.58 -3.33 -16.38
CA ARG A 202 -16.73 -4.12 -17.61
C ARG A 202 -15.36 -4.69 -17.98
N PRO A 203 -15.05 -5.92 -17.53
CA PRO A 203 -13.77 -6.53 -17.80
C PRO A 203 -13.50 -6.65 -19.30
N GLY A 204 -12.24 -6.47 -19.69
CA GLY A 204 -11.84 -6.62 -21.08
C GLY A 204 -10.33 -6.66 -21.23
N VAL A 205 -9.85 -7.53 -22.13
CA VAL A 205 -8.44 -7.63 -22.43
C VAL A 205 -8.07 -6.51 -23.42
N PRO A 206 -7.16 -5.59 -23.07
CA PRO A 206 -6.74 -4.54 -23.98
C PRO A 206 -5.93 -5.12 -25.15
N ALA A 207 -6.01 -4.46 -26.34
CA ALA A 207 -5.28 -4.88 -27.52
C ALA A 207 -3.75 -4.85 -27.32
N VAL A 208 -3.26 -3.91 -26.51
CA VAL A 208 -1.84 -3.81 -26.15
C VAL A 208 -1.71 -4.08 -24.64
N PRO A 209 -0.96 -5.10 -24.23
CA PRO A 209 -0.76 -5.41 -22.82
C PRO A 209 -0.18 -4.24 -22.01
N LEU A 210 -0.52 -4.17 -20.71
CA LEU A 210 -0.01 -3.12 -19.83
C LEU A 210 1.53 -3.09 -19.80
N ALA A 211 2.19 -4.25 -19.83
CA ALA A 211 3.65 -4.34 -19.83
C ALA A 211 4.31 -3.60 -21.02
N GLU A 212 3.65 -3.58 -22.18
CA GLU A 212 4.14 -2.84 -23.34
C GLU A 212 3.80 -1.35 -23.25
N ARG A 213 2.62 -1.02 -22.71
CA ARG A 213 2.18 0.37 -22.55
C ARG A 213 3.02 1.13 -21.52
N ILE A 214 3.38 0.49 -20.41
CA ILE A 214 4.19 1.09 -19.34
C ILE A 214 5.65 1.34 -19.77
N ALA A 215 6.14 0.61 -20.75
CA ALA A 215 7.49 0.79 -21.31
C ALA A 215 7.64 2.05 -22.18
N ARG A 216 6.52 2.73 -22.50
CA ARG A 216 6.54 4.00 -23.25
C ARG A 216 7.05 5.16 -22.38
N PRO A 217 7.53 6.26 -22.99
CA PRO A 217 7.87 7.46 -22.26
C PRO A 217 6.71 7.93 -21.35
N VAL A 218 7.03 8.43 -20.16
CA VAL A 218 6.01 8.92 -19.18
C VAL A 218 5.10 9.99 -19.79
N THR A 219 5.62 10.81 -20.69
CA THR A 219 4.87 11.85 -21.42
C THR A 219 3.76 11.31 -22.31
N GLU A 220 3.81 10.02 -22.66
CA GLU A 220 2.79 9.35 -23.46
C GLU A 220 1.75 8.60 -22.60
N TRP A 221 2.03 8.39 -21.31
CA TRP A 221 1.22 7.55 -20.43
C TRP A 221 -0.23 8.00 -20.34
N GLN A 222 -0.49 9.31 -20.34
CA GLN A 222 -1.86 9.82 -20.25
C GLN A 222 -2.76 9.36 -21.41
N THR A 223 -2.17 9.06 -22.57
CA THR A 223 -2.88 8.54 -23.74
C THR A 223 -3.12 7.02 -23.69
N PHE A 224 -2.16 6.28 -23.11
CA PHE A 224 -2.14 4.81 -23.22
C PHE A 224 -2.47 4.08 -21.92
N LEU A 225 -2.30 4.72 -20.76
CA LEU A 225 -2.58 4.12 -19.47
C LEU A 225 -3.89 4.66 -18.91
N LYS A 226 -4.69 3.77 -18.38
CA LYS A 226 -5.96 4.10 -17.72
C LYS A 226 -6.10 3.30 -16.43
N ASN A 227 -7.02 3.67 -15.59
CA ASN A 227 -7.53 2.85 -14.52
C ASN A 227 -8.98 2.49 -14.88
N ASP A 228 -9.27 1.22 -15.04
CA ASP A 228 -10.59 0.73 -15.50
C ASP A 228 -11.73 1.06 -14.52
N PHE A 229 -11.44 1.37 -13.27
CA PHE A 229 -12.45 1.83 -12.31
C PHE A 229 -12.88 3.29 -12.54
N GLU A 230 -12.05 4.12 -13.18
CA GLU A 230 -12.31 5.57 -13.32
C GLU A 230 -13.66 5.88 -13.98
N PRO A 231 -14.06 5.27 -15.09
CA PRO A 231 -15.32 5.67 -15.75
C PRO A 231 -16.55 5.52 -14.86
N HIS A 232 -16.61 4.45 -14.08
CA HIS A 232 -17.72 4.19 -13.18
C HIS A 232 -17.65 5.08 -11.93
N ILE A 233 -16.46 5.15 -11.31
CA ILE A 233 -16.28 5.93 -10.08
C ILE A 233 -16.42 7.43 -10.36
N PHE A 234 -15.91 7.95 -11.46
CA PHE A 234 -16.04 9.36 -11.80
C PHE A 234 -17.50 9.77 -12.10
N ALA A 235 -18.31 8.85 -12.62
CA ALA A 235 -19.74 9.10 -12.81
C ALA A 235 -20.50 9.14 -11.47
N ALA A 236 -20.09 8.33 -10.48
CA ALA A 236 -20.69 8.30 -9.15
C ALA A 236 -20.15 9.40 -8.21
N HIS A 237 -18.89 9.78 -8.39
CA HIS A 237 -18.14 10.72 -7.56
C HIS A 237 -17.44 11.78 -8.42
N PRO A 238 -18.17 12.80 -8.92
CA PRO A 238 -17.61 13.84 -9.81
C PRO A 238 -16.42 14.61 -9.19
N GLU A 239 -16.36 14.70 -7.86
CA GLU A 239 -15.26 15.33 -7.13
C GLU A 239 -13.92 14.62 -7.33
N ILE A 240 -13.92 13.29 -7.56
CA ILE A 240 -12.69 12.53 -7.87
C ILE A 240 -12.24 12.86 -9.31
N ALA A 241 -13.18 12.93 -10.24
CA ALA A 241 -12.90 13.36 -11.61
C ALA A 241 -12.35 14.78 -11.66
N ALA A 242 -12.96 15.71 -10.90
CA ALA A 242 -12.51 17.10 -10.79
C ALA A 242 -11.09 17.19 -10.23
N ALA A 243 -10.75 16.39 -9.21
CA ALA A 243 -9.41 16.36 -8.65
C ALA A 243 -8.37 15.86 -9.67
N LYS A 244 -8.68 14.84 -10.47
CA LYS A 244 -7.81 14.37 -11.57
C LYS A 244 -7.65 15.47 -12.65
N ALA A 245 -8.73 16.10 -13.06
CA ALA A 245 -8.69 17.19 -14.03
C ALA A 245 -7.79 18.34 -13.54
N ALA A 246 -7.94 18.74 -12.27
CA ALA A 246 -7.14 19.80 -11.68
C ALA A 246 -5.62 19.46 -11.63
N LEU A 247 -5.24 18.19 -11.45
CA LEU A 247 -3.85 17.76 -11.56
C LEU A 247 -3.33 17.93 -12.99
N LEU A 248 -4.11 17.57 -14.00
CA LEU A 248 -3.75 17.74 -15.42
C LEU A 248 -3.66 19.22 -15.78
N ASP A 249 -4.62 20.04 -15.35
CA ASP A 249 -4.63 21.49 -15.57
C ASP A 249 -3.42 22.19 -14.89
N ALA A 250 -2.95 21.64 -13.78
CA ALA A 250 -1.72 22.08 -13.11
C ALA A 250 -0.44 21.67 -13.83
N GLY A 251 -0.55 20.87 -14.91
CA GLY A 251 0.57 20.45 -15.75
C GLY A 251 1.15 19.08 -15.40
N ALA A 252 0.37 18.19 -14.78
CA ALA A 252 0.79 16.79 -14.62
C ALA A 252 0.99 16.15 -16.00
N VAL A 253 2.11 15.47 -16.18
CA VAL A 253 2.40 14.69 -17.41
C VAL A 253 1.59 13.40 -17.45
N TYR A 254 1.17 12.91 -16.30
CA TYR A 254 0.26 11.78 -16.12
C TYR A 254 -0.54 11.95 -14.84
N ALA A 255 -1.84 11.67 -14.87
CA ALA A 255 -2.68 11.63 -13.69
C ALA A 255 -3.68 10.48 -13.76
N ALA A 256 -3.89 9.81 -12.62
CA ALA A 256 -4.82 8.71 -12.50
C ALA A 256 -5.35 8.54 -11.07
N MET A 257 -6.45 7.81 -10.94
CA MET A 257 -6.91 7.32 -9.65
C MET A 257 -6.05 6.14 -9.19
N SER A 258 -5.72 6.08 -7.91
CA SER A 258 -4.96 4.96 -7.34
C SER A 258 -5.88 3.84 -6.90
N GLY A 259 -5.67 2.63 -7.42
CA GLY A 259 -6.49 1.45 -7.10
C GLY A 259 -7.97 1.71 -7.35
N SER A 260 -8.84 1.37 -6.38
CA SER A 260 -10.28 1.62 -6.41
C SER A 260 -10.68 3.05 -6.01
N GLY A 261 -9.72 3.91 -5.71
CA GLY A 261 -9.95 5.27 -5.26
C GLY A 261 -10.10 5.35 -3.73
N SER A 262 -10.43 6.53 -3.23
CA SER A 262 -10.77 7.77 -3.93
C SER A 262 -9.55 8.69 -4.23
N ALA A 263 -8.34 8.35 -3.79
CA ALA A 263 -7.17 9.18 -4.09
C ALA A 263 -6.84 9.18 -5.58
N VAL A 264 -6.48 10.36 -6.07
CA VAL A 264 -5.89 10.57 -7.39
C VAL A 264 -4.47 11.09 -7.23
N PHE A 265 -3.63 10.80 -8.20
CA PHE A 265 -2.26 11.30 -8.21
C PHE A 265 -1.90 11.87 -9.57
N GLY A 266 -0.95 12.80 -9.57
CA GLY A 266 -0.33 13.36 -10.77
C GLY A 266 1.18 13.24 -10.69
N LEU A 267 1.81 12.94 -11.83
CA LEU A 267 3.26 12.95 -12.00
C LEU A 267 3.64 14.26 -12.71
N PHE A 268 4.67 14.93 -12.22
CA PHE A 268 5.12 16.22 -12.71
C PHE A 268 6.61 16.20 -13.00
N ASP A 269 7.03 16.89 -14.02
CA ASP A 269 8.43 17.14 -14.36
C ASP A 269 9.03 18.36 -13.61
N ASP A 270 8.18 19.05 -12.82
CA ASP A 270 8.52 20.28 -12.13
C ASP A 270 7.87 20.32 -10.75
N GLU A 271 8.64 20.71 -9.73
CA GLU A 271 8.18 20.78 -8.33
C GLU A 271 7.14 21.86 -8.11
N GLU A 272 7.31 23.04 -8.73
CA GLU A 272 6.40 24.18 -8.52
C GLU A 272 5.01 23.86 -9.07
N LYS A 273 4.94 23.20 -10.22
CA LYS A 273 3.68 22.68 -10.77
C LYS A 273 3.03 21.68 -9.83
N ALA A 274 3.80 20.72 -9.30
CA ALA A 274 3.29 19.71 -8.36
C ALA A 274 2.75 20.33 -7.07
N ARG A 275 3.35 21.45 -6.59
CA ARG A 275 2.93 22.20 -5.39
C ARG A 275 1.87 23.26 -5.65
N SER A 276 1.16 23.20 -6.75
CA SER A 276 0.11 24.17 -7.07
C SER A 276 -0.88 24.35 -5.91
N ARG A 277 -1.11 25.60 -5.51
CA ARG A 277 -1.94 25.95 -4.33
C ARG A 277 -3.42 25.55 -4.47
N SER A 278 -3.86 25.29 -5.70
CA SER A 278 -5.27 24.88 -5.96
C SER A 278 -5.59 23.47 -5.51
N LEU A 279 -4.57 22.66 -5.15
CA LEU A 279 -4.74 21.20 -4.99
C LEU A 279 -4.58 20.69 -3.56
N THR A 280 -4.06 21.44 -2.60
CA THR A 280 -3.70 20.92 -1.25
C THR A 280 -3.12 19.49 -1.26
N PRO A 281 -2.17 19.17 -2.14
CA PRO A 281 -1.69 17.82 -2.33
C PRO A 281 -0.59 17.45 -1.33
N PHE A 282 -0.44 16.14 -1.12
CA PHE A 282 0.82 15.60 -0.60
C PHE A 282 1.82 15.55 -1.77
N VAL A 283 2.92 16.29 -1.70
CA VAL A 283 3.90 16.40 -2.81
C VAL A 283 5.26 15.87 -2.40
N PHE A 284 5.81 14.97 -3.20
CA PHE A 284 7.10 14.31 -2.94
C PHE A 284 7.88 14.07 -4.23
N PRO A 285 9.24 14.07 -4.19
CA PRO A 285 10.03 13.54 -5.29
C PRO A 285 9.88 12.03 -5.39
N LEU A 286 9.84 11.49 -6.60
CA LEU A 286 9.95 10.05 -6.84
C LEU A 286 11.42 9.62 -6.91
N GLN A 287 11.70 8.41 -6.38
CA GLN A 287 13.05 7.85 -6.26
C GLN A 287 13.26 6.68 -7.21
#